data_4ef6d239913f7c8630a3212d531aa995
#
_entry.id   4ef6d239913f7c8630a3212d531aa995
#
_cell.length_a   1.000
_cell.length_b   1.000
_cell.length_c   1.000
_cell.angle_alpha   90.00
_cell.angle_beta   90.00
_cell.angle_gamma   90.00
#
_symmetry.space_group_name_H-M   'P 1'
#
loop_
_entity.id
_entity.type
_entity.pdbx_description
1 polymer ?
#
loop_
_entity_poly.entity_id
_entity_poly.type
_entity_poly.pdbx_seq_one_letter_code
_entity_poly.pdbx_strand_id
1 'polypeptide(L)'
;MKYSANSVWENKDAYDIVVVGAGHAGCEAALACARLGLKTIVFTVSVESIAMMPCNPNIGGTSKGHLVRELDALGGEMGKNIDKTFIQSKMLNKSKGPAVHSLRAQADKNKYSNTMRQTLENQDNLEIRQGEIVNILVEDGSVTGVQTYSGAIYRCKAVVLCTGTYLKARCIYGDVSTHTGPNGLQAANYLTDCLKELGIKMYRFKTGTPARIDKRSIDFSKMEEQFGDERVVPFSFTTDPEDVQIEQASCWLTYTNPTTHEIIRKNLDRSPLYSGMIEGTGPRYCPSIEDKIVKFADKERHQVFIEPEGLETNEMYIGGMSSSLPEDVQYEMYRSVPGLEHAKIVKNGYAIEYDCIDARQLHPTLEFKSIHGLFSGGQFNGSSGYEEAAAQGLIAGINAALEVLRREQLILDRSQAYIGVLIDDLVTKESHEPYRMMTSRAEYRLLLRQDNADQRLTEIGHKIGLISDERYQMLLDKEEIIRKEIHRLEHTNVGTSQEITDFLTNCGSTPLTSGSTLAELIKRPELNYELLEPIDHMRTESFSREIMEQIDINIKYEGYIKRQLKQVEQFKKLETRKIPADIDYDAVPSLRIEAVQKLKQFRPLSIGQASRISGVSPADISVLLVYLGH
;
A
#
# COMPACT_ATOMS: atom_id res chain seq x y z
N MET A 1 -0.15 -26.98 18.92
CA MET A 1 0.79 -28.11 19.08
C MET A 1 2.15 -27.46 19.22
N LYS A 2 2.82 -27.62 20.38
CA LYS A 2 4.18 -27.06 20.55
C LYS A 2 5.13 -27.77 19.59
N TYR A 3 5.95 -26.98 18.90
CA TYR A 3 7.02 -27.51 18.07
C TYR A 3 8.18 -28.01 18.95
N SER A 4 8.65 -29.20 18.70
CA SER A 4 9.90 -29.74 19.26
C SER A 4 10.67 -30.43 18.13
N ALA A 5 11.83 -29.93 17.79
CA ALA A 5 12.70 -30.60 16.82
C ALA A 5 13.31 -31.86 17.44
N ASN A 6 13.34 -32.95 16.68
CA ASN A 6 14.04 -34.20 17.08
C ASN A 6 15.57 -34.02 17.04
N SER A 7 16.09 -33.09 16.24
CA SER A 7 17.49 -32.70 16.14
C SER A 7 17.60 -31.21 15.97
N VAL A 8 18.51 -30.57 16.69
CA VAL A 8 18.82 -29.15 16.58
C VAL A 8 20.29 -29.02 16.15
N TRP A 9 20.55 -28.17 15.17
CA TRP A 9 21.90 -27.86 14.72
C TRP A 9 22.00 -26.38 14.35
N GLU A 10 23.18 -25.80 14.49
CA GLU A 10 23.42 -24.39 14.20
C GLU A 10 24.08 -24.26 12.83
N ASN A 11 23.53 -23.39 12.00
CA ASN A 11 24.14 -23.01 10.73
C ASN A 11 25.42 -22.20 11.04
N LYS A 12 26.50 -22.52 10.34
CA LYS A 12 27.80 -21.87 10.53
C LYS A 12 27.87 -20.46 9.91
N ASP A 13 26.96 -20.17 8.96
CA ASP A 13 26.87 -18.84 8.35
C ASP A 13 26.21 -17.88 9.32
N ALA A 14 26.86 -16.73 9.51
CA ALA A 14 26.28 -15.63 10.27
C ALA A 14 25.61 -14.63 9.33
N TYR A 15 24.40 -14.21 9.69
CA TYR A 15 23.65 -13.19 8.97
C TYR A 15 23.50 -11.95 9.83
N ASP A 16 23.36 -10.81 9.18
CA ASP A 16 22.98 -9.58 9.86
C ASP A 16 21.47 -9.56 10.09
N ILE A 17 20.70 -9.90 9.08
CA ILE A 17 19.24 -9.82 9.12
C ILE A 17 18.59 -11.09 8.54
N VAL A 18 17.55 -11.55 9.22
CA VAL A 18 16.64 -12.58 8.73
C VAL A 18 15.27 -11.96 8.43
N VAL A 19 14.75 -12.20 7.22
CA VAL A 19 13.39 -11.83 6.84
C VAL A 19 12.52 -13.08 6.78
N VAL A 20 11.37 -13.07 7.43
CA VAL A 20 10.45 -14.22 7.51
C VAL A 20 9.21 -13.95 6.66
N GLY A 21 9.13 -14.62 5.51
CA GLY A 21 8.12 -14.44 4.49
C GLY A 21 8.62 -13.62 3.30
N ALA A 22 8.37 -14.10 2.08
CA ALA A 22 8.75 -13.46 0.83
C ALA A 22 7.51 -13.02 -0.01
N GLY A 23 6.46 -12.52 0.65
CA GLY A 23 5.39 -11.76 0.03
C GLY A 23 5.86 -10.33 -0.28
N HIS A 24 4.95 -9.44 -0.67
CA HIS A 24 5.29 -8.06 -1.03
C HIS A 24 6.10 -7.33 0.06
N ALA A 25 5.74 -7.51 1.33
CA ALA A 25 6.48 -6.90 2.44
C ALA A 25 7.89 -7.48 2.58
N GLY A 26 8.00 -8.81 2.53
CA GLY A 26 9.30 -9.48 2.71
C GLY A 26 10.27 -9.21 1.57
N CYS A 27 9.79 -9.12 0.33
CA CYS A 27 10.63 -8.75 -0.82
C CYS A 27 11.24 -7.36 -0.64
N GLU A 28 10.42 -6.36 -0.28
CA GLU A 28 10.90 -4.99 -0.06
C GLU A 28 11.86 -4.90 1.14
N ALA A 29 11.55 -5.60 2.24
CA ALA A 29 12.42 -5.63 3.42
C ALA A 29 13.78 -6.27 3.10
N ALA A 30 13.78 -7.42 2.42
CA ALA A 30 15.01 -8.14 2.08
C ALA A 30 15.89 -7.34 1.12
N LEU A 31 15.29 -6.74 0.08
CA LEU A 31 16.03 -5.89 -0.87
C LEU A 31 16.60 -4.65 -0.19
N ALA A 32 15.85 -3.98 0.70
CA ALA A 32 16.34 -2.83 1.44
C ALA A 32 17.57 -3.17 2.29
N CYS A 33 17.50 -4.26 3.07
CA CYS A 33 18.60 -4.71 3.91
C CYS A 33 19.85 -5.07 3.10
N ALA A 34 19.69 -5.84 2.03
CA ALA A 34 20.79 -6.29 1.19
C ALA A 34 21.46 -5.12 0.43
N ARG A 35 20.66 -4.18 -0.10
CA ARG A 35 21.14 -2.97 -0.79
C ARG A 35 21.87 -2.01 0.14
N LEU A 36 21.58 -2.04 1.43
CA LEU A 36 22.33 -1.31 2.45
C LEU A 36 23.61 -2.04 2.90
N GLY A 37 23.98 -3.14 2.22
CA GLY A 37 25.25 -3.85 2.40
C GLY A 37 25.23 -4.91 3.50
N LEU A 38 24.06 -5.28 4.02
CA LEU A 38 23.94 -6.25 5.10
C LEU A 38 23.68 -7.67 4.56
N LYS A 39 24.39 -8.65 5.15
CA LYS A 39 24.18 -10.07 4.81
C LYS A 39 22.79 -10.52 5.28
N THR A 40 21.89 -10.67 4.34
CA THR A 40 20.47 -10.91 4.56
C THR A 40 20.05 -12.28 4.04
N ILE A 41 19.20 -12.98 4.79
CA ILE A 41 18.53 -14.19 4.31
C ILE A 41 17.01 -14.03 4.45
N VAL A 42 16.28 -14.38 3.38
CA VAL A 42 14.81 -14.39 3.38
C VAL A 42 14.29 -15.83 3.37
N PHE A 43 13.44 -16.15 4.34
CA PHE A 43 12.75 -17.44 4.41
C PHE A 43 11.35 -17.35 3.82
N THR A 44 10.96 -18.36 3.06
CA THR A 44 9.59 -18.51 2.55
C THR A 44 9.15 -19.97 2.66
N VAL A 45 7.87 -20.21 2.86
CA VAL A 45 7.30 -21.58 2.87
C VAL A 45 7.36 -22.22 1.48
N SER A 46 7.40 -21.41 0.41
CA SER A 46 7.59 -21.86 -0.97
C SER A 46 8.23 -20.76 -1.79
N VAL A 47 9.31 -21.06 -2.50
CA VAL A 47 9.96 -20.13 -3.43
C VAL A 47 9.05 -19.79 -4.63
N GLU A 48 8.09 -20.66 -4.96
CA GLU A 48 7.10 -20.43 -6.00
C GLU A 48 6.04 -19.38 -5.60
N SER A 49 6.01 -18.99 -4.31
CA SER A 49 5.07 -17.99 -3.78
C SER A 49 5.69 -16.61 -3.56
N ILE A 50 6.92 -16.37 -4.01
CA ILE A 50 7.58 -15.06 -3.89
C ILE A 50 6.76 -14.01 -4.63
N ALA A 51 6.40 -12.94 -3.94
CA ALA A 51 5.58 -11.82 -4.44
C ALA A 51 4.28 -12.27 -5.14
N MET A 52 3.74 -13.43 -4.77
CA MET A 52 2.50 -13.95 -5.35
C MET A 52 1.33 -13.00 -5.05
N MET A 53 0.43 -12.88 -6.02
CA MET A 53 -0.79 -12.08 -5.93
C MET A 53 -2.02 -12.99 -5.77
N PRO A 54 -2.32 -13.52 -4.57
CA PRO A 54 -3.34 -14.56 -4.41
C PRO A 54 -4.78 -14.03 -4.51
N CYS A 55 -4.99 -12.74 -4.34
CA CYS A 55 -6.29 -12.09 -4.49
C CYS A 55 -6.43 -11.49 -5.90
N ASN A 56 -6.46 -10.17 -6.02
CA ASN A 56 -6.63 -9.48 -7.31
C ASN A 56 -5.31 -9.35 -8.09
N PRO A 57 -5.38 -9.20 -9.43
CA PRO A 57 -4.20 -9.02 -10.27
C PRO A 57 -3.76 -7.56 -10.40
N ASN A 58 -4.00 -6.71 -9.40
CA ASN A 58 -3.81 -5.27 -9.53
C ASN A 58 -2.78 -4.73 -8.56
N ILE A 59 -1.98 -3.77 -9.02
CA ILE A 59 -1.13 -2.88 -8.21
C ILE A 59 -1.63 -1.44 -8.38
N GLY A 60 -1.71 -0.70 -7.29
CA GLY A 60 -2.19 0.67 -7.29
C GLY A 60 -3.71 0.79 -7.11
N GLY A 61 -4.26 1.90 -7.58
CA GLY A 61 -5.63 2.33 -7.32
C GLY A 61 -5.69 3.50 -6.35
N THR A 62 -6.88 3.96 -6.02
CA THR A 62 -7.08 5.14 -5.15
C THR A 62 -6.33 5.00 -3.83
N SER A 63 -5.48 5.95 -3.50
CA SER A 63 -4.50 5.98 -2.39
C SER A 63 -3.36 4.96 -2.48
N LYS A 64 -3.54 3.86 -3.15
CA LYS A 64 -2.54 2.80 -3.27
C LYS A 64 -1.47 3.14 -4.30
N GLY A 65 -1.83 3.77 -5.41
CA GLY A 65 -0.87 4.33 -6.36
C GLY A 65 0.09 5.32 -5.69
N HIS A 66 -0.38 6.08 -4.71
CA HIS A 66 0.46 6.97 -3.89
C HIS A 66 1.52 6.17 -3.11
N LEU A 67 1.12 5.07 -2.45
CA LEU A 67 2.06 4.22 -1.70
C LEU A 67 3.14 3.63 -2.61
N VAL A 68 2.78 3.18 -3.82
CA VAL A 68 3.75 2.59 -4.77
C VAL A 68 4.75 3.65 -5.26
N ARG A 69 4.27 4.86 -5.59
CA ARG A 69 5.14 5.97 -6.01
C ARG A 69 6.06 6.43 -4.88
N GLU A 70 5.56 6.49 -3.64
CA GLU A 70 6.37 6.82 -2.46
C GLU A 70 7.40 5.73 -2.15
N LEU A 71 7.01 4.47 -2.28
CA LEU A 71 7.92 3.33 -2.13
C LEU A 71 9.04 3.38 -3.16
N ASP A 72 8.73 3.63 -4.43
CA ASP A 72 9.72 3.81 -5.49
C ASP A 72 10.65 5.00 -5.20
N ALA A 73 10.12 6.13 -4.77
CA ALA A 73 10.90 7.32 -4.42
C ALA A 73 11.90 7.08 -3.28
N LEU A 74 11.63 6.14 -2.39
CA LEU A 74 12.54 5.71 -1.32
C LEU A 74 13.54 4.63 -1.76
N GLY A 75 13.41 4.06 -2.96
CA GLY A 75 14.29 3.01 -3.49
C GLY A 75 13.71 1.61 -3.46
N GLY A 76 12.38 1.45 -3.23
CA GLY A 76 11.69 0.17 -3.31
C GLY A 76 11.57 -0.38 -4.73
N GLU A 77 11.06 -1.60 -4.85
CA GLU A 77 11.07 -2.37 -6.12
C GLU A 77 9.71 -2.54 -6.77
N MET A 78 8.59 -2.46 -6.01
CA MET A 78 7.25 -2.73 -6.52
C MET A 78 6.89 -1.89 -7.75
N GLY A 79 7.25 -0.60 -7.78
CA GLY A 79 7.01 0.29 -8.91
C GLY A 79 7.73 -0.16 -10.18
N LYS A 80 9.00 -0.51 -10.07
CA LYS A 80 9.81 -1.04 -11.18
C LYS A 80 9.31 -2.40 -11.67
N ASN A 81 8.90 -3.25 -10.73
CA ASN A 81 8.44 -4.59 -11.06
C ASN A 81 7.09 -4.56 -11.80
N ILE A 82 6.14 -3.71 -11.37
CA ILE A 82 4.87 -3.58 -12.09
C ILE A 82 5.04 -2.94 -13.47
N ASP A 83 5.93 -1.96 -13.64
CA ASP A 83 6.22 -1.35 -14.94
C ASP A 83 6.73 -2.36 -15.98
N LYS A 84 7.42 -3.42 -15.54
CA LYS A 84 7.89 -4.52 -16.41
C LYS A 84 6.84 -5.60 -16.70
N THR A 85 5.75 -5.64 -15.94
CA THR A 85 4.88 -6.83 -15.88
C THR A 85 3.39 -6.52 -15.97
N PHE A 86 3.02 -5.25 -16.11
CA PHE A 86 1.61 -4.89 -16.29
C PHE A 86 1.10 -5.32 -17.68
N ILE A 87 -0.21 -5.53 -17.77
CA ILE A 87 -0.93 -5.83 -19.00
C ILE A 87 -1.99 -4.79 -19.32
N GLN A 88 -2.37 -3.96 -18.34
CA GLN A 88 -3.23 -2.79 -18.52
C GLN A 88 -2.86 -1.74 -17.48
N SER A 89 -2.88 -0.45 -17.86
CA SER A 89 -2.67 0.66 -16.94
C SER A 89 -3.73 1.74 -17.12
N LYS A 90 -4.12 2.37 -16.02
CA LYS A 90 -5.14 3.42 -16.00
C LYS A 90 -4.88 4.43 -14.89
N MET A 91 -5.00 5.71 -15.21
CA MET A 91 -5.08 6.77 -14.21
C MET A 91 -6.50 6.94 -13.73
N LEU A 92 -6.75 6.66 -12.46
CA LEU A 92 -8.06 6.84 -11.83
C LEU A 92 -8.26 8.29 -11.36
N ASN A 93 -9.53 8.70 -11.27
CA ASN A 93 -9.95 10.01 -10.76
C ASN A 93 -9.45 11.23 -11.58
N LYS A 94 -9.17 11.07 -12.86
CA LYS A 94 -8.72 12.16 -13.75
C LYS A 94 -9.61 13.41 -13.70
N SER A 95 -10.93 13.23 -13.49
CA SER A 95 -11.91 14.32 -13.40
C SER A 95 -11.93 15.05 -12.05
N LYS A 96 -11.15 14.56 -11.02
CA LYS A 96 -11.17 15.07 -9.64
C LYS A 96 -9.87 15.79 -9.42
N GLY A 97 -9.22 16.50 -9.72
CA GLY A 97 -7.97 17.19 -9.40
C GLY A 97 -6.81 16.30 -8.91
N PRO A 98 -5.58 16.81 -8.94
CA PRO A 98 -4.34 16.05 -8.80
C PRO A 98 -4.16 15.38 -7.42
N ALA A 99 -4.80 15.91 -6.38
CA ALA A 99 -4.70 15.36 -5.02
C ALA A 99 -5.21 13.91 -4.88
N VAL A 100 -5.98 13.41 -5.84
CA VAL A 100 -6.57 12.06 -5.82
C VAL A 100 -6.35 11.28 -7.11
N HIS A 101 -5.60 11.82 -8.07
CA HIS A 101 -5.14 11.04 -9.22
C HIS A 101 -4.39 9.82 -8.73
N SER A 102 -4.69 8.65 -9.26
CA SER A 102 -4.11 7.41 -8.76
C SER A 102 -3.86 6.43 -9.89
N LEU A 103 -2.63 6.02 -10.05
CA LEU A 103 -2.25 4.96 -10.98
C LEU A 103 -2.80 3.62 -10.50
N ARG A 104 -3.30 2.84 -11.45
CA ARG A 104 -3.66 1.43 -11.29
C ARG A 104 -3.17 0.65 -12.49
N ALA A 105 -2.44 -0.41 -12.24
CA ALA A 105 -2.02 -1.35 -13.26
C ALA A 105 -2.51 -2.75 -12.94
N GLN A 106 -2.98 -3.44 -13.97
CA GLN A 106 -3.25 -4.87 -13.90
C GLN A 106 -1.98 -5.61 -14.29
N ALA A 107 -1.56 -6.54 -13.46
CA ALA A 107 -0.36 -7.34 -13.65
C ALA A 107 -0.67 -8.64 -14.39
N ASP A 108 0.28 -9.11 -15.19
CA ASP A 108 0.46 -10.54 -15.38
C ASP A 108 1.03 -11.11 -14.09
N LYS A 109 0.22 -11.86 -13.33
CA LYS A 109 0.58 -12.33 -11.98
C LYS A 109 1.80 -13.22 -11.97
N ASN A 110 1.92 -14.12 -12.94
CA ASN A 110 3.04 -15.05 -13.03
C ASN A 110 4.32 -14.30 -13.39
N LYS A 111 4.26 -13.42 -14.37
CA LYS A 111 5.38 -12.57 -14.78
C LYS A 111 5.83 -11.66 -13.63
N TYR A 112 4.87 -11.06 -12.90
CA TYR A 112 5.16 -10.21 -11.73
C TYR A 112 5.93 -10.98 -10.65
N SER A 113 5.44 -12.17 -10.25
CA SER A 113 6.08 -13.04 -9.26
C SER A 113 7.47 -13.48 -9.72
N ASN A 114 7.59 -13.98 -10.95
CA ASN A 114 8.85 -14.45 -11.51
C ASN A 114 9.90 -13.32 -11.63
N THR A 115 9.49 -12.12 -12.07
CA THR A 115 10.40 -10.97 -12.18
C THR A 115 10.89 -10.51 -10.83
N MET A 116 10.02 -10.46 -9.80
CA MET A 116 10.44 -10.14 -8.43
C MET A 116 11.38 -11.21 -7.87
N ARG A 117 11.09 -12.49 -8.11
CA ARG A 117 11.97 -13.58 -7.71
C ARG A 117 13.37 -13.43 -8.33
N GLN A 118 13.44 -13.15 -9.64
CA GLN A 118 14.72 -12.90 -10.32
C GLN A 118 15.47 -11.70 -9.72
N THR A 119 14.75 -10.64 -9.36
CA THR A 119 15.34 -9.48 -8.68
C THR A 119 15.98 -9.87 -7.35
N LEU A 120 15.30 -10.69 -6.54
CA LEU A 120 15.85 -11.19 -5.28
C LEU A 120 17.04 -12.15 -5.48
N GLU A 121 16.95 -13.07 -6.44
CA GLU A 121 18.00 -14.06 -6.74
C GLU A 121 19.28 -13.40 -7.24
N ASN A 122 19.18 -12.26 -7.94
CA ASN A 122 20.32 -11.51 -8.47
C ASN A 122 20.83 -10.40 -7.53
N GLN A 123 20.20 -10.21 -6.36
CA GLN A 123 20.62 -9.18 -5.42
C GLN A 123 21.82 -9.64 -4.59
N ASP A 124 22.91 -8.89 -4.67
CA ASP A 124 24.06 -9.09 -3.80
C ASP A 124 23.67 -9.02 -2.31
N ASN A 125 24.36 -9.75 -1.47
CA ASN A 125 24.14 -9.86 -0.02
C ASN A 125 22.77 -10.46 0.38
N LEU A 126 22.03 -11.07 -0.57
CA LEU A 126 20.73 -11.67 -0.31
C LEU A 126 20.73 -13.15 -0.63
N GLU A 127 20.31 -13.97 0.34
CA GLU A 127 20.06 -15.40 0.17
C GLU A 127 18.57 -15.71 0.31
N ILE A 128 18.05 -16.61 -0.52
CA ILE A 128 16.67 -17.09 -0.45
C ILE A 128 16.69 -18.53 0.08
N ARG A 129 15.86 -18.80 1.09
CA ARG A 129 15.75 -20.14 1.66
C ARG A 129 14.30 -20.56 1.78
N GLN A 130 13.95 -21.71 1.20
CA GLN A 130 12.67 -22.33 1.48
C GLN A 130 12.71 -23.04 2.83
N GLY A 131 11.77 -22.67 3.71
CA GLY A 131 11.64 -23.25 5.04
C GLY A 131 10.65 -22.45 5.90
N GLU A 132 9.96 -23.16 6.80
CA GLU A 132 9.10 -22.53 7.81
C GLU A 132 9.94 -22.15 9.02
N ILE A 133 9.88 -20.88 9.44
CA ILE A 133 10.43 -20.42 10.72
C ILE A 133 9.38 -20.70 11.79
N VAL A 134 9.82 -21.36 12.85
CA VAL A 134 8.95 -21.82 13.96
C VAL A 134 9.25 -21.14 15.28
N ASN A 135 10.48 -20.65 15.48
CA ASN A 135 10.88 -19.94 16.69
C ASN A 135 11.74 -18.70 16.36
N ILE A 136 11.53 -17.66 17.16
CA ILE A 136 12.43 -16.51 17.27
C ILE A 136 13.24 -16.68 18.56
N LEU A 137 14.56 -16.64 18.45
CA LEU A 137 15.45 -16.78 19.59
C LEU A 137 15.73 -15.40 20.18
N VAL A 138 15.42 -15.25 21.46
CA VAL A 138 15.58 -13.99 22.20
C VAL A 138 16.40 -14.25 23.45
N GLU A 139 17.45 -13.46 23.66
CA GLU A 139 18.31 -13.49 24.85
C GLU A 139 18.40 -12.06 25.39
N ASP A 140 18.20 -11.88 26.68
CA ASP A 140 18.24 -10.56 27.35
C ASP A 140 17.37 -9.47 26.66
N GLY A 141 16.19 -9.87 26.14
CA GLY A 141 15.25 -8.95 25.48
C GLY A 141 15.62 -8.58 24.03
N SER A 142 16.68 -9.16 23.48
CA SER A 142 17.16 -8.91 22.12
C SER A 142 17.12 -10.18 21.25
N VAL A 143 16.82 -10.01 19.97
CA VAL A 143 16.87 -11.12 18.99
C VAL A 143 18.30 -11.62 18.83
N THR A 144 18.49 -12.95 18.80
CA THR A 144 19.79 -13.60 18.55
C THR A 144 19.75 -14.58 17.39
N GLY A 145 18.57 -14.89 16.84
CA GLY A 145 18.42 -15.77 15.71
C GLY A 145 17.01 -16.30 15.51
N VAL A 146 16.88 -17.22 14.58
CA VAL A 146 15.63 -17.94 14.27
C VAL A 146 15.87 -19.43 14.19
N GLN A 147 14.80 -20.23 14.37
CA GLN A 147 14.84 -21.68 14.19
C GLN A 147 13.82 -22.11 13.15
N THR A 148 14.26 -22.95 12.21
CA THR A 148 13.41 -23.56 11.20
C THR A 148 12.68 -24.80 11.72
N TYR A 149 11.63 -25.21 11.01
CA TYR A 149 10.89 -26.45 11.27
C TYR A 149 11.78 -27.70 11.26
N SER A 150 12.83 -27.72 10.43
CA SER A 150 13.82 -28.80 10.39
C SER A 150 14.83 -28.80 11.55
N GLY A 151 14.74 -27.82 12.48
CA GLY A 151 15.61 -27.72 13.64
C GLY A 151 16.89 -26.89 13.44
N ALA A 152 17.10 -26.32 12.25
CA ALA A 152 18.26 -25.49 12.00
C ALA A 152 18.13 -24.12 12.68
N ILE A 153 19.19 -23.66 13.33
CA ILE A 153 19.30 -22.32 13.93
C ILE A 153 20.14 -21.44 13.01
N TYR A 154 19.61 -20.26 12.72
CA TYR A 154 20.29 -19.20 11.98
C TYR A 154 20.47 -17.98 12.88
N ARG A 155 21.74 -17.67 13.21
CA ARG A 155 22.08 -16.52 14.04
C ARG A 155 21.98 -15.23 13.24
N CYS A 156 21.43 -14.19 13.86
CA CYS A 156 21.30 -12.87 13.26
C CYS A 156 21.19 -11.78 14.33
N LYS A 157 21.34 -10.52 13.89
CA LYS A 157 21.24 -9.33 14.74
C LYS A 157 19.82 -8.75 14.77
N ALA A 158 19.05 -8.92 13.68
CA ALA A 158 17.68 -8.48 13.61
C ALA A 158 16.81 -9.44 12.76
N VAL A 159 15.51 -9.44 13.04
CA VAL A 159 14.49 -10.22 12.32
C VAL A 159 13.36 -9.32 11.86
N VAL A 160 12.91 -9.48 10.61
CA VAL A 160 11.73 -8.79 10.06
C VAL A 160 10.64 -9.81 9.76
N LEU A 161 9.52 -9.76 10.48
CA LEU A 161 8.37 -10.65 10.30
C LEU A 161 7.42 -10.13 9.23
N CYS A 162 7.30 -10.87 8.13
CA CYS A 162 6.47 -10.55 6.96
C CYS A 162 5.58 -11.74 6.56
N THR A 163 4.91 -12.37 7.54
CA THR A 163 4.20 -13.65 7.38
C THR A 163 2.91 -13.57 6.55
N GLY A 164 2.43 -12.37 6.25
CA GLY A 164 1.27 -12.14 5.39
C GLY A 164 0.00 -12.85 5.89
N THR A 165 -0.61 -13.67 5.01
CA THR A 165 -1.81 -14.45 5.29
C THR A 165 -1.54 -15.93 5.55
N TYR A 166 -0.28 -16.33 5.83
CA TYR A 166 0.12 -17.72 5.97
C TYR A 166 0.14 -18.23 7.42
N LEU A 167 0.20 -17.29 8.41
CA LEU A 167 0.36 -17.67 9.81
C LEU A 167 -0.94 -18.28 10.35
N LYS A 168 -0.91 -19.57 10.71
CA LYS A 168 -2.09 -20.40 11.07
C LYS A 168 -3.24 -20.22 10.09
N ALA A 169 -2.92 -20.17 8.80
CA ALA A 169 -3.87 -19.94 7.75
C ALA A 169 -4.90 -21.06 7.63
N ARG A 170 -6.15 -20.66 7.36
CA ARG A 170 -7.27 -21.58 7.13
C ARG A 170 -8.13 -21.05 5.98
N CYS A 171 -8.23 -21.81 4.88
CA CYS A 171 -9.11 -21.49 3.75
C CYS A 171 -10.47 -22.16 3.95
N ILE A 172 -11.55 -21.41 3.74
CA ILE A 172 -12.92 -21.83 4.06
C ILE A 172 -13.88 -21.47 2.92
N TYR A 173 -14.69 -22.42 2.46
CA TYR A 173 -15.85 -22.18 1.60
C TYR A 173 -16.90 -23.27 1.85
N GLY A 174 -18.17 -22.89 1.97
CA GLY A 174 -19.22 -23.80 2.42
C GLY A 174 -18.82 -24.51 3.70
N ASP A 175 -18.97 -25.84 3.74
CA ASP A 175 -18.60 -26.67 4.88
C ASP A 175 -17.14 -27.15 4.85
N VAL A 176 -16.35 -26.68 3.84
CA VAL A 176 -14.96 -27.11 3.65
C VAL A 176 -14.02 -26.15 4.36
N SER A 177 -13.16 -26.69 5.22
CA SER A 177 -12.10 -25.96 5.90
C SER A 177 -10.77 -26.69 5.74
N THR A 178 -9.79 -26.02 5.15
CA THR A 178 -8.43 -26.57 4.93
C THR A 178 -7.39 -25.71 5.62
N HIS A 179 -6.46 -26.33 6.34
CA HIS A 179 -5.34 -25.64 7.00
C HIS A 179 -4.20 -25.39 6.01
N THR A 180 -4.48 -24.53 5.02
CA THR A 180 -3.55 -24.14 3.98
C THR A 180 -3.48 -22.62 3.87
N GLY A 181 -2.38 -22.12 3.32
CA GLY A 181 -2.29 -20.76 2.80
C GLY A 181 -3.07 -20.58 1.49
N PRO A 182 -2.97 -19.42 0.86
CA PRO A 182 -3.62 -19.14 -0.42
C PRO A 182 -3.25 -20.17 -1.49
N ASN A 183 -4.19 -20.47 -2.39
CA ASN A 183 -3.99 -21.39 -3.51
C ASN A 183 -3.54 -22.82 -3.10
N GLY A 184 -3.88 -23.27 -1.89
CA GLY A 184 -3.52 -24.61 -1.39
C GLY A 184 -2.05 -24.75 -0.96
N LEU A 185 -1.30 -23.65 -0.87
CA LEU A 185 0.08 -23.67 -0.38
C LEU A 185 0.13 -23.98 1.12
N GLN A 186 1.28 -24.45 1.58
CA GLN A 186 1.50 -24.76 3.00
C GLN A 186 1.28 -23.51 3.87
N ALA A 187 0.55 -23.68 4.98
CA ALA A 187 0.45 -22.66 6.02
C ALA A 187 1.65 -22.74 6.98
N ALA A 188 2.02 -21.61 7.60
CA ALA A 188 2.97 -21.54 8.70
C ALA A 188 2.24 -21.76 10.03
N ASN A 189 2.41 -22.90 10.68
CA ASN A 189 1.52 -23.31 11.76
C ASN A 189 2.11 -23.13 13.17
N TYR A 190 3.41 -22.95 13.31
CA TYR A 190 4.08 -23.06 14.60
C TYR A 190 4.54 -21.73 15.20
N LEU A 191 4.89 -20.74 14.38
CA LEU A 191 5.45 -19.46 14.85
C LEU A 191 4.51 -18.70 15.80
N THR A 192 3.19 -18.80 15.62
CA THR A 192 2.22 -18.10 16.50
C THR A 192 2.40 -18.47 17.97
N ASP A 193 2.69 -19.73 18.27
CA ASP A 193 2.82 -20.18 19.66
C ASP A 193 4.08 -19.59 20.30
N CYS A 194 5.19 -19.54 19.56
CA CYS A 194 6.41 -18.85 19.98
C CYS A 194 6.16 -17.34 20.23
N LEU A 195 5.46 -16.66 19.32
CA LEU A 195 5.17 -15.23 19.48
C LEU A 195 4.32 -14.95 20.72
N LYS A 196 3.34 -15.81 21.03
CA LYS A 196 2.55 -15.71 22.26
C LYS A 196 3.38 -15.95 23.51
N GLU A 197 4.31 -16.90 23.49
CA GLU A 197 5.25 -17.15 24.60
C GLU A 197 6.19 -15.96 24.83
N LEU A 198 6.54 -15.21 23.78
CA LEU A 198 7.28 -13.95 23.85
C LEU A 198 6.42 -12.76 24.33
N GLY A 199 5.15 -12.99 24.67
CA GLY A 199 4.24 -11.95 25.16
C GLY A 199 3.58 -11.09 24.07
N ILE A 200 3.70 -11.46 22.81
CA ILE A 200 3.11 -10.71 21.70
C ILE A 200 1.60 -11.00 21.62
N LYS A 201 0.81 -9.92 21.63
CA LYS A 201 -0.65 -10.00 21.54
C LYS A 201 -1.06 -10.25 20.09
N MET A 202 -1.78 -11.34 19.86
CA MET A 202 -2.24 -11.77 18.53
C MET A 202 -3.73 -11.48 18.34
N TYR A 203 -4.08 -11.19 17.08
CA TYR A 203 -5.46 -11.14 16.57
C TYR A 203 -5.63 -12.17 15.46
N ARG A 204 -6.89 -12.38 15.06
CA ARG A 204 -7.23 -13.23 13.91
C ARG A 204 -8.09 -12.44 12.95
N PHE A 205 -7.60 -12.25 11.73
CA PHE A 205 -8.30 -11.56 10.67
C PHE A 205 -8.67 -12.51 9.53
N LYS A 206 -9.61 -12.08 8.70
CA LYS A 206 -9.97 -12.79 7.50
C LYS A 206 -9.93 -11.87 6.29
N THR A 207 -9.66 -12.43 5.13
CA THR A 207 -9.92 -11.81 3.83
C THR A 207 -10.59 -12.83 2.92
N GLY A 208 -10.83 -12.50 1.66
CA GLY A 208 -11.46 -13.42 0.72
C GLY A 208 -11.07 -13.10 -0.71
N THR A 209 -11.35 -14.05 -1.59
CA THR A 209 -11.12 -13.91 -3.02
C THR A 209 -12.29 -14.51 -3.79
N PRO A 210 -12.65 -13.99 -4.98
CA PRO A 210 -13.66 -14.60 -5.85
C PRO A 210 -13.12 -15.84 -6.56
N ALA A 211 -14.01 -16.55 -7.23
CA ALA A 211 -13.62 -17.64 -8.13
C ALA A 211 -12.77 -17.15 -9.32
N ARG A 212 -12.03 -18.08 -9.92
CA ARG A 212 -11.41 -17.91 -11.24
C ARG A 212 -12.23 -18.68 -12.25
N ILE A 213 -12.52 -18.03 -13.38
CA ILE A 213 -13.35 -18.59 -14.45
C ILE A 213 -12.52 -18.73 -15.72
N ASP A 214 -12.72 -19.83 -16.46
CA ASP A 214 -12.08 -20.06 -17.75
C ASP A 214 -12.61 -19.06 -18.78
N LYS A 215 -11.73 -18.24 -19.33
CA LYS A 215 -12.00 -17.22 -20.36
C LYS A 215 -12.85 -17.75 -21.52
N ARG A 216 -12.62 -18.99 -21.93
CA ARG A 216 -13.33 -19.65 -23.05
C ARG A 216 -14.83 -19.90 -22.78
N SER A 217 -15.24 -19.81 -21.50
CA SER A 217 -16.63 -19.98 -21.07
C SER A 217 -17.39 -18.67 -20.85
N ILE A 218 -16.79 -17.53 -21.20
CA ILE A 218 -17.33 -16.19 -20.99
C ILE A 218 -17.84 -15.62 -22.31
N ASP A 219 -19.04 -15.06 -22.29
CA ASP A 219 -19.62 -14.32 -23.41
C ASP A 219 -19.40 -12.81 -23.22
N PHE A 220 -18.28 -12.33 -23.74
CA PHE A 220 -17.89 -10.92 -23.63
C PHE A 220 -18.83 -9.96 -24.39
N SER A 221 -19.64 -10.45 -25.35
CA SER A 221 -20.57 -9.60 -26.08
C SER A 221 -21.67 -9.00 -25.21
N LYS A 222 -21.88 -9.54 -24.01
CA LYS A 222 -22.86 -9.07 -23.02
C LYS A 222 -22.24 -8.15 -21.95
N MET A 223 -20.99 -7.75 -22.13
CA MET A 223 -20.23 -6.96 -21.16
C MET A 223 -19.71 -5.68 -21.80
N GLU A 224 -19.47 -4.67 -20.96
CA GLU A 224 -18.85 -3.43 -21.38
C GLU A 224 -17.33 -3.56 -21.32
N GLU A 225 -16.66 -3.39 -22.46
CA GLU A 225 -15.20 -3.45 -22.53
C GLU A 225 -14.57 -2.22 -21.85
N GLN A 226 -13.56 -2.46 -21.03
CA GLN A 226 -12.84 -1.44 -20.29
C GLN A 226 -11.38 -1.40 -20.76
N PHE A 227 -11.03 -0.35 -21.49
CA PHE A 227 -9.69 -0.12 -22.01
C PHE A 227 -8.77 0.51 -20.96
N GLY A 228 -7.49 0.28 -21.09
CA GLY A 228 -6.45 1.06 -20.42
C GLY A 228 -6.38 2.49 -20.96
N ASP A 229 -5.50 3.29 -20.38
CA ASP A 229 -5.21 4.63 -20.90
C ASP A 229 -4.44 4.52 -22.22
N GLU A 230 -4.75 5.36 -23.19
CA GLU A 230 -4.06 5.41 -24.48
C GLU A 230 -2.57 5.63 -24.30
N ARG A 231 -2.19 6.50 -23.37
CA ARG A 231 -0.79 6.72 -22.98
C ARG A 231 -0.58 6.33 -21.52
N VAL A 232 0.29 5.36 -21.33
CA VAL A 232 0.66 4.82 -20.01
C VAL A 232 1.63 5.77 -19.30
N VAL A 233 1.39 5.96 -17.99
CA VAL A 233 2.31 6.61 -17.07
C VAL A 233 2.96 5.55 -16.21
N PRO A 234 4.30 5.45 -16.14
CA PRO A 234 4.97 4.45 -15.31
C PRO A 234 4.78 4.71 -13.81
N PHE A 235 4.90 3.67 -12.98
CA PHE A 235 4.92 3.82 -11.53
C PHE A 235 6.29 4.28 -11.02
N SER A 236 7.37 3.75 -11.56
CA SER A 236 8.71 4.16 -11.17
C SER A 236 9.12 5.46 -11.84
N PHE A 237 9.76 6.34 -11.07
CA PHE A 237 10.36 7.58 -11.59
C PHE A 237 11.62 7.33 -12.42
N THR A 238 12.10 6.08 -12.49
CA THR A 238 13.27 5.68 -13.28
C THR A 238 12.91 4.89 -14.53
N THR A 239 11.64 4.57 -14.74
CA THR A 239 11.16 3.90 -15.95
C THR A 239 10.95 4.94 -17.04
N ASP A 240 11.55 4.71 -18.23
CA ASP A 240 11.27 5.56 -19.38
C ASP A 240 9.80 5.41 -19.80
N PRO A 241 9.02 6.51 -19.90
CA PRO A 241 7.63 6.43 -20.35
C PRO A 241 7.43 5.73 -21.70
N GLU A 242 8.41 5.75 -22.59
CA GLU A 242 8.31 5.07 -23.89
C GLU A 242 8.43 3.54 -23.77
N ASP A 243 9.16 3.03 -22.78
CA ASP A 243 9.31 1.58 -22.53
C ASP A 243 8.02 0.91 -22.05
N VAL A 244 7.03 1.68 -21.58
CA VAL A 244 5.75 1.18 -21.07
C VAL A 244 4.57 1.37 -22.03
N GLN A 245 4.83 1.81 -23.28
CA GLN A 245 3.79 1.91 -24.31
C GLN A 245 3.64 0.56 -25.00
N ILE A 246 2.74 -0.30 -24.48
CA ILE A 246 2.47 -1.65 -24.97
C ILE A 246 1.03 -1.79 -25.49
N GLU A 247 0.75 -2.82 -26.30
CA GLU A 247 -0.61 -3.23 -26.56
C GLU A 247 -1.25 -3.78 -25.28
N GLN A 248 -2.30 -3.12 -24.82
CA GLN A 248 -2.88 -3.43 -23.51
C GLN A 248 -4.04 -4.42 -23.62
N ALA A 249 -4.15 -5.33 -22.65
CA ALA A 249 -5.28 -6.21 -22.50
C ALA A 249 -6.51 -5.45 -22.01
N SER A 250 -7.70 -5.87 -22.44
CA SER A 250 -8.97 -5.34 -21.96
C SER A 250 -9.45 -6.04 -20.70
N CYS A 251 -10.14 -5.30 -19.85
CA CYS A 251 -11.02 -5.82 -18.80
C CYS A 251 -12.46 -5.62 -19.23
N TRP A 252 -13.42 -6.26 -18.55
CA TRP A 252 -14.83 -6.12 -18.87
C TRP A 252 -15.66 -5.84 -17.63
N LEU A 253 -16.74 -5.10 -17.80
CA LEU A 253 -17.68 -4.76 -16.74
C LEU A 253 -19.03 -5.39 -17.04
N THR A 254 -19.57 -6.07 -16.05
CA THR A 254 -20.94 -6.57 -16.00
C THR A 254 -21.55 -6.30 -14.63
N TYR A 255 -22.73 -6.84 -14.34
CA TYR A 255 -23.45 -6.56 -13.11
C TYR A 255 -24.14 -7.81 -12.57
N THR A 256 -24.25 -7.91 -11.25
CA THR A 256 -25.21 -8.81 -10.61
C THR A 256 -26.64 -8.35 -10.93
N ASN A 257 -27.61 -9.19 -10.68
CA ASN A 257 -29.03 -8.92 -10.91
C ASN A 257 -29.89 -9.50 -9.79
N PRO A 258 -31.22 -9.25 -9.75
CA PRO A 258 -32.10 -9.77 -8.70
C PRO A 258 -32.05 -11.28 -8.52
N THR A 259 -31.87 -12.05 -9.62
CA THR A 259 -31.72 -13.53 -9.54
C THR A 259 -30.46 -13.91 -8.80
N THR A 260 -29.33 -13.25 -9.11
CA THR A 260 -28.06 -13.43 -8.39
C THR A 260 -28.24 -13.18 -6.89
N HIS A 261 -28.91 -12.06 -6.55
CA HIS A 261 -29.16 -11.68 -5.16
C HIS A 261 -30.08 -12.67 -4.44
N GLU A 262 -31.10 -13.21 -5.12
CA GLU A 262 -31.99 -14.21 -4.55
C GLU A 262 -31.29 -15.54 -4.26
N ILE A 263 -30.44 -16.01 -5.19
CA ILE A 263 -29.62 -17.22 -5.00
C ILE A 263 -28.77 -17.06 -3.73
N ILE A 264 -28.08 -15.93 -3.58
CA ILE A 264 -27.23 -15.68 -2.42
C ILE A 264 -28.05 -15.59 -1.13
N ARG A 265 -29.17 -14.85 -1.11
CA ARG A 265 -30.04 -14.71 0.07
C ARG A 265 -30.59 -16.04 0.56
N LYS A 266 -30.96 -16.93 -0.34
CA LYS A 266 -31.48 -18.28 0.00
C LYS A 266 -30.44 -19.20 0.60
N ASN A 267 -29.15 -18.90 0.44
CA ASN A 267 -28.04 -19.72 0.89
C ASN A 267 -27.15 -19.04 1.94
N LEU A 268 -27.62 -17.97 2.59
CA LEU A 268 -26.85 -17.27 3.63
C LEU A 268 -26.55 -18.17 4.83
N ASP A 269 -27.44 -19.05 5.21
CA ASP A 269 -27.28 -20.06 6.26
C ASP A 269 -26.15 -21.05 5.97
N ARG A 270 -25.83 -21.28 4.68
CA ARG A 270 -24.71 -22.10 4.21
C ARG A 270 -23.39 -21.34 4.07
N SER A 271 -23.39 -20.03 4.30
CA SER A 271 -22.17 -19.22 4.23
C SER A 271 -21.38 -19.36 5.53
N PRO A 272 -20.07 -19.70 5.48
CA PRO A 272 -19.19 -19.73 6.66
C PRO A 272 -19.18 -18.42 7.44
N LEU A 273 -19.43 -17.31 6.78
CA LEU A 273 -19.50 -15.97 7.40
C LEU A 273 -20.70 -15.83 8.34
N TYR A 274 -21.85 -16.46 8.00
CA TYR A 274 -23.10 -16.36 8.76
C TYR A 274 -23.37 -17.58 9.65
N SER A 275 -22.74 -18.72 9.36
CA SER A 275 -22.84 -19.93 10.20
C SER A 275 -21.93 -19.90 11.44
N GLY A 276 -21.05 -18.90 11.58
CA GLY A 276 -20.09 -18.80 12.69
C GLY A 276 -18.85 -19.65 12.53
N MET A 277 -18.61 -20.28 11.37
CA MET A 277 -17.38 -21.03 11.10
C MET A 277 -16.16 -20.12 10.97
N ILE A 278 -16.35 -18.88 10.48
CA ILE A 278 -15.33 -17.84 10.39
C ILE A 278 -15.29 -17.09 11.71
N GLU A 279 -14.14 -17.11 12.38
CA GLU A 279 -13.88 -16.41 13.65
C GLU A 279 -13.22 -15.04 13.41
N GLY A 280 -12.46 -14.90 12.33
CA GLY A 280 -11.69 -13.70 11.99
C GLY A 280 -12.55 -12.53 11.50
N THR A 281 -12.21 -11.34 11.93
CA THR A 281 -12.86 -10.12 11.43
C THR A 281 -12.40 -9.79 10.01
N GLY A 282 -13.33 -9.50 9.11
CA GLY A 282 -13.06 -9.14 7.72
C GLY A 282 -12.91 -7.65 7.47
N PRO A 283 -12.29 -7.25 6.35
CA PRO A 283 -12.10 -5.85 6.00
C PRO A 283 -13.43 -5.18 5.60
N ARG A 284 -13.70 -4.02 6.17
CA ARG A 284 -14.92 -3.23 5.90
C ARG A 284 -15.05 -2.80 4.44
N TYR A 285 -13.93 -2.52 3.78
CA TYR A 285 -13.89 -1.94 2.43
C TYR A 285 -13.65 -2.97 1.31
N CYS A 286 -13.62 -4.25 1.64
CA CYS A 286 -13.63 -5.36 0.68
C CYS A 286 -14.61 -6.44 1.16
N PRO A 287 -15.92 -6.09 1.26
CA PRO A 287 -16.91 -7.04 1.72
C PRO A 287 -17.08 -8.15 0.68
N SER A 288 -17.41 -9.34 1.14
CA SER A 288 -17.87 -10.42 0.26
C SER A 288 -19.16 -10.02 -0.44
N ILE A 289 -19.54 -10.75 -1.51
CA ILE A 289 -20.79 -10.47 -2.21
C ILE A 289 -22.00 -10.68 -1.29
N GLU A 290 -21.94 -11.66 -0.39
CA GLU A 290 -22.97 -11.92 0.64
C GLU A 290 -23.16 -10.67 1.53
N ASP A 291 -22.05 -10.10 2.03
CA ASP A 291 -22.09 -8.87 2.83
C ASP A 291 -22.69 -7.68 2.07
N LYS A 292 -22.35 -7.54 0.78
CA LYS A 292 -22.90 -6.46 -0.04
C LYS A 292 -24.42 -6.56 -0.19
N ILE A 293 -24.91 -7.77 -0.43
CA ILE A 293 -26.34 -8.02 -0.64
C ILE A 293 -27.14 -7.84 0.65
N VAL A 294 -26.54 -8.14 1.80
CA VAL A 294 -27.19 -7.94 3.10
C VAL A 294 -27.14 -6.46 3.50
N LYS A 295 -25.95 -5.82 3.44
CA LYS A 295 -25.74 -4.43 3.91
C LYS A 295 -26.33 -3.38 2.96
N PHE A 296 -26.42 -3.68 1.65
CA PHE A 296 -26.96 -2.79 0.63
C PHE A 296 -28.14 -3.45 -0.12
N ALA A 297 -29.11 -3.91 0.67
CA ALA A 297 -30.27 -4.67 0.18
C ALA A 297 -31.17 -3.87 -0.78
N ASP A 298 -31.10 -2.54 -0.74
CA ASP A 298 -31.77 -1.59 -1.62
C ASP A 298 -31.16 -1.50 -3.02
N LYS A 299 -29.94 -2.02 -3.22
CA LYS A 299 -29.27 -2.00 -4.52
C LYS A 299 -29.73 -3.17 -5.38
N GLU A 300 -30.22 -2.87 -6.57
CA GLU A 300 -30.69 -3.87 -7.55
C GLU A 300 -29.53 -4.60 -8.23
N ARG A 301 -28.33 -4.00 -8.28
CA ARG A 301 -27.15 -4.55 -8.93
C ARG A 301 -25.84 -4.07 -8.29
N HIS A 302 -24.82 -4.90 -8.39
CA HIS A 302 -23.44 -4.57 -8.04
C HIS A 302 -22.51 -4.77 -9.24
N GLN A 303 -21.50 -3.94 -9.37
CA GLN A 303 -20.48 -4.06 -10.42
C GLN A 303 -19.67 -5.35 -10.26
N VAL A 304 -19.44 -6.00 -11.39
CA VAL A 304 -18.61 -7.21 -11.53
C VAL A 304 -17.57 -6.95 -12.61
N PHE A 305 -16.29 -6.95 -12.22
CA PHE A 305 -15.17 -6.76 -13.13
C PHE A 305 -14.60 -8.12 -13.54
N ILE A 306 -14.40 -8.33 -14.81
CA ILE A 306 -13.79 -9.52 -15.39
C ILE A 306 -12.38 -9.12 -15.83
N GLU A 307 -11.37 -9.60 -15.13
CA GLU A 307 -9.99 -9.16 -15.28
C GLU A 307 -9.07 -10.36 -15.61
N PRO A 308 -8.30 -10.33 -16.72
CA PRO A 308 -7.34 -11.42 -17.01
C PRO A 308 -6.25 -11.47 -15.93
N GLU A 309 -5.87 -12.68 -15.50
CA GLU A 309 -4.77 -12.86 -14.54
C GLU A 309 -3.38 -12.90 -15.19
N GLY A 310 -3.32 -12.87 -16.51
CA GLY A 310 -2.10 -12.87 -17.31
C GLY A 310 -2.40 -13.04 -18.79
N LEU A 311 -1.41 -12.88 -19.65
CA LEU A 311 -1.57 -13.01 -21.10
C LEU A 311 -1.50 -14.48 -21.56
N GLU A 312 -0.78 -15.33 -20.84
CA GLU A 312 -0.57 -16.73 -21.17
C GLU A 312 -1.49 -17.70 -20.39
N THR A 313 -2.54 -17.19 -19.78
CA THR A 313 -3.51 -18.00 -19.04
C THR A 313 -4.93 -17.69 -19.45
N ASN A 314 -5.81 -18.68 -19.33
CA ASN A 314 -7.27 -18.49 -19.50
C ASN A 314 -7.97 -18.18 -18.17
N GLU A 315 -7.26 -17.99 -17.08
CA GLU A 315 -7.85 -17.63 -15.79
C GLU A 315 -8.30 -16.17 -15.78
N MET A 316 -9.59 -15.96 -15.50
CA MET A 316 -10.18 -14.63 -15.33
C MET A 316 -10.57 -14.43 -13.87
N TYR A 317 -10.14 -13.32 -13.27
CA TYR A 317 -10.53 -12.87 -11.93
C TYR A 317 -11.89 -12.17 -11.99
N ILE A 318 -12.79 -12.54 -11.07
CA ILE A 318 -14.17 -12.00 -11.06
C ILE A 318 -14.30 -10.97 -9.93
N GLY A 319 -13.79 -9.78 -10.19
CA GLY A 319 -13.77 -8.68 -9.23
C GLY A 319 -15.17 -8.27 -8.77
N GLY A 320 -15.33 -8.10 -7.45
CA GLY A 320 -16.59 -7.73 -6.84
C GLY A 320 -17.47 -8.90 -6.37
N MET A 321 -17.09 -10.14 -6.71
CA MET A 321 -17.82 -11.39 -6.39
C MET A 321 -17.08 -12.28 -5.39
N SER A 322 -16.22 -11.71 -4.52
CA SER A 322 -15.57 -12.46 -3.45
C SER A 322 -16.61 -13.16 -2.58
N SER A 323 -16.47 -14.47 -2.36
CA SER A 323 -17.45 -15.29 -1.66
C SER A 323 -16.80 -16.46 -0.96
N SER A 324 -17.43 -16.93 0.12
CA SER A 324 -17.14 -18.19 0.78
C SER A 324 -18.31 -19.18 0.74
N LEU A 325 -19.32 -18.93 -0.07
CA LEU A 325 -20.44 -19.85 -0.28
C LEU A 325 -19.97 -21.22 -0.82
N PRO A 326 -20.74 -22.28 -0.60
CA PRO A 326 -20.42 -23.61 -1.14
C PRO A 326 -20.30 -23.62 -2.67
N GLU A 327 -19.57 -24.59 -3.21
CA GLU A 327 -19.26 -24.67 -4.64
C GLU A 327 -20.49 -24.70 -5.53
N ASP A 328 -21.52 -25.47 -5.15
CA ASP A 328 -22.80 -25.52 -5.91
C ASP A 328 -23.45 -24.13 -6.01
N VAL A 329 -23.48 -23.38 -4.92
CA VAL A 329 -24.02 -22.02 -4.89
C VAL A 329 -23.14 -21.05 -5.68
N GLN A 330 -21.81 -21.23 -5.65
CA GLN A 330 -20.90 -20.43 -6.48
C GLN A 330 -21.19 -20.63 -7.96
N TYR A 331 -21.41 -21.85 -8.44
CA TYR A 331 -21.81 -22.11 -9.82
C TYR A 331 -23.14 -21.42 -10.18
N GLU A 332 -24.16 -21.54 -9.33
CA GLU A 332 -25.47 -20.91 -9.57
C GLU A 332 -25.38 -19.38 -9.62
N MET A 333 -24.71 -18.77 -8.63
CA MET A 333 -24.60 -17.29 -8.57
C MET A 333 -23.79 -16.72 -9.73
N TYR A 334 -22.66 -17.34 -10.11
CA TYR A 334 -21.88 -16.84 -11.25
C TYR A 334 -22.65 -17.00 -12.55
N ARG A 335 -23.34 -18.14 -12.79
CA ARG A 335 -24.12 -18.38 -14.01
C ARG A 335 -25.38 -17.53 -14.14
N SER A 336 -25.80 -16.86 -13.08
CA SER A 336 -26.89 -15.88 -13.12
C SER A 336 -26.44 -14.47 -13.60
N VAL A 337 -25.12 -14.22 -13.68
CA VAL A 337 -24.55 -12.93 -14.11
C VAL A 337 -24.47 -12.88 -15.64
N PRO A 338 -24.92 -11.78 -16.30
CA PRO A 338 -24.86 -11.64 -17.75
C PRO A 338 -23.42 -11.83 -18.29
N GLY A 339 -23.30 -12.71 -19.30
CA GLY A 339 -22.04 -13.11 -19.91
C GLY A 339 -21.31 -14.26 -19.19
N LEU A 340 -21.79 -14.68 -18.03
CA LEU A 340 -21.23 -15.80 -17.28
C LEU A 340 -22.16 -17.04 -17.25
N GLU A 341 -23.20 -17.10 -18.07
CA GLU A 341 -24.23 -18.16 -18.03
C GLU A 341 -23.64 -19.57 -18.25
N HIS A 342 -22.50 -19.64 -18.92
CA HIS A 342 -21.80 -20.89 -19.20
C HIS A 342 -20.48 -21.02 -18.42
N ALA A 343 -20.30 -20.21 -17.37
CA ALA A 343 -19.06 -20.13 -16.61
C ALA A 343 -18.57 -21.51 -16.14
N LYS A 344 -17.28 -21.75 -16.36
CA LYS A 344 -16.54 -22.91 -15.83
C LYS A 344 -15.56 -22.41 -14.79
N ILE A 345 -15.77 -22.78 -13.54
CA ILE A 345 -14.91 -22.39 -12.43
C ILE A 345 -13.61 -23.21 -12.51
N VAL A 346 -12.47 -22.52 -12.53
CA VAL A 346 -11.12 -23.09 -12.45
C VAL A 346 -10.68 -23.22 -11.01
N LYS A 347 -10.99 -22.20 -10.20
CA LYS A 347 -10.72 -22.17 -8.75
C LYS A 347 -11.92 -21.57 -8.04
N ASN A 348 -12.38 -22.20 -6.98
CA ASN A 348 -13.47 -21.66 -6.15
C ASN A 348 -13.04 -20.38 -5.44
N GLY A 349 -13.99 -19.47 -5.19
CA GLY A 349 -13.84 -18.41 -4.22
C GLY A 349 -13.76 -18.99 -2.80
N TYR A 350 -13.01 -18.35 -1.92
CA TYR A 350 -12.85 -18.76 -0.54
C TYR A 350 -12.58 -17.57 0.38
N ALA A 351 -12.89 -17.73 1.65
CA ALA A 351 -12.36 -16.89 2.71
C ALA A 351 -11.08 -17.51 3.26
N ILE A 352 -10.11 -16.68 3.64
CA ILE A 352 -8.91 -17.11 4.35
C ILE A 352 -8.81 -16.36 5.67
N GLU A 353 -8.64 -17.11 6.75
CA GLU A 353 -8.29 -16.59 8.07
C GLU A 353 -6.81 -16.78 8.34
N TYR A 354 -6.23 -15.85 9.08
CA TYR A 354 -4.82 -15.86 9.45
C TYR A 354 -4.57 -15.08 10.74
N ASP A 355 -3.47 -15.40 11.43
CA ASP A 355 -3.06 -14.69 12.62
C ASP A 355 -2.26 -13.43 12.25
N CYS A 356 -2.52 -12.35 13.00
CA CYS A 356 -1.82 -11.07 12.92
C CYS A 356 -1.63 -10.48 14.32
N ILE A 357 -0.92 -9.36 14.42
CA ILE A 357 -0.66 -8.72 15.72
C ILE A 357 -1.51 -7.47 15.92
N ASP A 358 -1.60 -7.05 17.18
CA ASP A 358 -1.96 -5.68 17.54
C ASP A 358 -0.76 -4.76 17.26
N ALA A 359 -0.83 -3.99 16.17
CA ALA A 359 0.30 -3.16 15.73
C ALA A 359 0.67 -2.03 16.71
N ARG A 360 -0.16 -1.74 17.72
CA ARG A 360 0.17 -0.80 18.79
C ARG A 360 1.35 -1.26 19.67
N GLN A 361 1.75 -2.51 19.56
CA GLN A 361 2.96 -3.06 20.17
C GLN A 361 4.26 -2.64 19.46
N LEU A 362 4.12 -1.97 18.31
CA LEU A 362 5.24 -1.50 17.51
C LEU A 362 5.54 -0.02 17.78
N HIS A 363 6.82 0.34 17.67
CA HIS A 363 7.25 1.71 17.49
C HIS A 363 6.89 2.22 16.07
N PRO A 364 6.91 3.54 15.81
CA PRO A 364 6.79 4.07 14.45
C PRO A 364 7.87 3.57 13.47
N THR A 365 8.96 3.01 13.96
CA THR A 365 10.01 2.33 13.20
C THR A 365 9.63 0.92 12.76
N LEU A 366 8.46 0.41 13.20
CA LEU A 366 7.97 -0.96 13.07
C LEU A 366 8.76 -2.01 13.86
N GLU A 367 9.59 -1.59 14.81
CA GLU A 367 10.21 -2.45 15.81
C GLU A 367 9.23 -2.74 16.96
N PHE A 368 9.29 -3.97 17.53
CA PHE A 368 8.51 -4.31 18.71
C PHE A 368 9.03 -3.55 19.94
N LYS A 369 8.12 -2.97 20.71
CA LYS A 369 8.45 -2.25 21.96
C LYS A 369 9.06 -3.14 23.04
N SER A 370 8.76 -4.44 23.00
CA SER A 370 9.19 -5.42 24.02
C SER A 370 10.41 -6.24 23.64
N ILE A 371 10.82 -6.26 22.37
CA ILE A 371 11.91 -7.12 21.88
C ILE A 371 12.77 -6.30 20.92
N HIS A 372 14.00 -6.04 21.32
CA HIS A 372 14.95 -5.31 20.50
C HIS A 372 15.44 -6.14 19.31
N GLY A 373 15.53 -5.51 18.12
CA GLY A 373 15.91 -6.15 16.87
C GLY A 373 14.81 -6.98 16.22
N LEU A 374 13.57 -6.99 16.77
CA LEU A 374 12.42 -7.63 16.14
C LEU A 374 11.54 -6.59 15.47
N PHE A 375 11.40 -6.67 14.16
CA PHE A 375 10.59 -5.79 13.32
C PHE A 375 9.47 -6.57 12.63
N SER A 376 8.44 -5.86 12.15
CA SER A 376 7.40 -6.51 11.36
C SER A 376 6.77 -5.60 10.32
N GLY A 377 6.20 -6.21 9.25
CA GLY A 377 5.54 -5.49 8.17
C GLY A 377 4.45 -6.28 7.46
N GLY A 378 3.58 -5.55 6.76
CA GLY A 378 2.55 -6.11 5.91
C GLY A 378 1.28 -6.52 6.65
N GLN A 379 0.58 -7.53 6.11
CA GLN A 379 -0.69 -7.98 6.68
C GLN A 379 -0.56 -8.54 8.10
N PHE A 380 0.61 -9.01 8.47
CA PHE A 380 0.91 -9.43 9.83
C PHE A 380 0.68 -8.30 10.86
N ASN A 381 0.87 -7.04 10.48
CA ASN A 381 0.56 -5.86 11.31
C ASN A 381 -0.94 -5.45 11.28
N GLY A 382 -1.80 -6.28 10.73
CA GLY A 382 -3.24 -6.01 10.66
C GLY A 382 -3.67 -5.07 9.54
N SER A 383 -2.83 -4.85 8.53
CA SER A 383 -3.22 -4.15 7.29
C SER A 383 -3.75 -5.10 6.22
N SER A 384 -4.34 -4.57 5.15
CA SER A 384 -4.81 -5.34 4.00
C SER A 384 -4.48 -4.62 2.70
N GLY A 385 -3.76 -5.30 1.80
CA GLY A 385 -3.36 -4.83 0.46
C GLY A 385 -1.87 -5.03 0.21
N TYR A 386 -1.53 -5.22 -1.07
CA TYR A 386 -0.15 -5.48 -1.50
C TYR A 386 0.74 -4.25 -1.29
N GLU A 387 0.21 -3.08 -1.58
CA GLU A 387 0.91 -1.80 -1.50
C GLU A 387 1.16 -1.39 -0.04
N GLU A 388 0.17 -1.59 0.83
CA GLU A 388 0.32 -1.38 2.27
C GLU A 388 1.36 -2.35 2.85
N ALA A 389 1.39 -3.59 2.35
CA ALA A 389 2.37 -4.58 2.78
C ALA A 389 3.78 -4.21 2.33
N ALA A 390 3.96 -3.85 1.06
CA ALA A 390 5.24 -3.43 0.51
C ALA A 390 5.80 -2.20 1.22
N ALA A 391 4.96 -1.18 1.45
CA ALA A 391 5.36 0.04 2.16
C ALA A 391 5.88 -0.24 3.57
N GLN A 392 5.16 -1.07 4.35
CA GLN A 392 5.60 -1.46 5.68
C GLN A 392 6.86 -2.32 5.64
N GLY A 393 6.94 -3.25 4.68
CA GLY A 393 8.12 -4.09 4.49
C GLY A 393 9.38 -3.27 4.22
N LEU A 394 9.28 -2.27 3.33
CA LEU A 394 10.38 -1.36 3.03
C LEU A 394 10.84 -0.60 4.28
N ILE A 395 9.92 0.02 5.04
CA ILE A 395 10.27 0.79 6.25
C ILE A 395 10.82 -0.13 7.34
N ALA A 396 10.25 -1.30 7.57
CA ALA A 396 10.76 -2.27 8.53
C ALA A 396 12.16 -2.76 8.16
N GLY A 397 12.41 -3.06 6.88
CA GLY A 397 13.73 -3.44 6.37
C GLY A 397 14.76 -2.33 6.50
N ILE A 398 14.40 -1.10 6.11
CA ILE A 398 15.28 0.07 6.29
C ILE A 398 15.66 0.23 7.77
N ASN A 399 14.68 0.20 8.68
CA ASN A 399 14.93 0.44 10.10
C ASN A 399 15.69 -0.71 10.76
N ALA A 400 15.43 -1.95 10.38
CA ALA A 400 16.23 -3.10 10.81
C ALA A 400 17.69 -2.96 10.37
N ALA A 401 17.93 -2.51 9.14
CA ALA A 401 19.26 -2.27 8.62
C ALA A 401 19.95 -1.10 9.33
N LEU A 402 19.28 0.03 9.51
CA LEU A 402 19.83 1.20 10.20
C LEU A 402 20.17 0.90 11.67
N GLU A 403 19.35 0.08 12.35
CA GLU A 403 19.62 -0.40 13.71
C GLU A 403 20.93 -1.21 13.77
N VAL A 404 21.08 -2.20 12.87
CA VAL A 404 22.31 -3.02 12.79
C VAL A 404 23.53 -2.17 12.44
N LEU A 405 23.37 -1.15 11.60
CA LEU A 405 24.41 -0.20 11.21
C LEU A 405 24.67 0.89 12.28
N ARG A 406 23.88 0.93 13.36
CA ARG A 406 23.92 1.96 14.41
C ARG A 406 23.75 3.37 13.84
N ARG A 407 22.82 3.52 12.90
CA ARG A 407 22.44 4.80 12.30
C ARG A 407 21.07 5.22 12.82
N GLU A 408 20.73 6.50 12.67
CA GLU A 408 19.40 7.03 13.01
C GLU A 408 18.32 6.34 12.19
N GLN A 409 17.28 5.83 12.86
CA GLN A 409 16.15 5.16 12.24
C GLN A 409 15.25 6.14 11.52
N LEU A 410 14.60 5.67 10.45
CA LEU A 410 13.67 6.45 9.64
C LEU A 410 12.27 6.42 10.23
N ILE A 411 11.73 7.60 10.51
CA ILE A 411 10.31 7.80 10.82
C ILE A 411 9.76 8.85 9.86
N LEU A 412 8.78 8.46 9.04
CA LEU A 412 8.07 9.38 8.17
C LEU A 412 6.83 9.90 8.89
N ASP A 413 6.67 11.21 8.93
CA ASP A 413 5.48 11.82 9.52
C ASP A 413 4.30 11.88 8.54
N ARG A 414 3.11 12.16 9.05
CA ARG A 414 1.85 12.23 8.28
C ARG A 414 1.83 13.35 7.24
N SER A 415 2.70 14.34 7.35
CA SER A 415 2.82 15.43 6.39
C SER A 415 3.84 15.18 5.29
N GLN A 416 4.66 14.14 5.44
CA GLN A 416 5.72 13.77 4.49
C GLN A 416 5.27 12.70 3.50
N ALA A 417 4.46 11.72 3.96
CA ALA A 417 4.11 10.58 3.13
C ALA A 417 2.80 9.90 3.54
N TYR A 418 2.10 9.28 2.58
CA TYR A 418 1.04 8.31 2.86
C TYR A 418 1.55 7.11 3.63
N ILE A 419 2.81 6.70 3.42
CA ILE A 419 3.49 5.67 4.23
C ILE A 419 3.54 6.11 5.70
N GLY A 420 3.84 7.39 5.97
CA GLY A 420 3.79 7.94 7.32
C GLY A 420 2.39 7.91 7.93
N VAL A 421 1.35 8.26 7.15
CA VAL A 421 -0.05 8.16 7.59
C VAL A 421 -0.43 6.71 7.89
N LEU A 422 -0.05 5.75 7.05
CA LEU A 422 -0.30 4.32 7.21
C LEU A 422 0.30 3.80 8.53
N ILE A 423 1.57 4.06 8.77
CA ILE A 423 2.29 3.55 9.94
C ILE A 423 1.77 4.22 11.21
N ASP A 424 1.61 5.55 11.21
CA ASP A 424 1.08 6.26 12.38
C ASP A 424 -0.33 5.77 12.74
N ASP A 425 -1.22 5.56 11.77
CA ASP A 425 -2.54 4.99 12.03
C ASP A 425 -2.46 3.58 12.64
N LEU A 426 -1.59 2.71 12.14
CA LEU A 426 -1.45 1.34 12.64
C LEU A 426 -0.93 1.29 14.08
N VAL A 427 0.08 2.10 14.43
CA VAL A 427 0.73 2.03 15.74
C VAL A 427 0.02 2.88 16.82
N THR A 428 -0.88 3.78 16.42
CA THR A 428 -1.58 4.68 17.36
C THR A 428 -3.08 4.44 17.49
N LYS A 429 -3.72 3.86 16.46
CA LYS A 429 -5.18 3.65 16.47
C LYS A 429 -5.53 2.20 16.75
N GLU A 430 -6.54 2.00 17.57
CA GLU A 430 -7.12 0.68 17.76
C GLU A 430 -7.90 0.29 16.51
N SER A 431 -7.60 -0.89 15.94
CA SER A 431 -8.33 -1.42 14.81
C SER A 431 -8.77 -2.85 15.11
N HIS A 432 -10.08 -3.08 15.05
CA HIS A 432 -10.68 -4.41 15.17
C HIS A 432 -10.95 -5.06 13.80
N GLU A 433 -10.55 -4.40 12.73
CA GLU A 433 -10.72 -4.85 11.35
C GLU A 433 -9.42 -4.59 10.55
N PRO A 434 -9.15 -5.34 9.48
CA PRO A 434 -7.97 -5.08 8.65
C PRO A 434 -7.92 -3.64 8.14
N TYR A 435 -6.82 -2.94 8.46
CA TYR A 435 -6.60 -1.57 8.03
C TYR A 435 -6.43 -1.49 6.51
N ARG A 436 -7.01 -0.47 5.90
CA ARG A 436 -6.83 -0.15 4.49
C ARG A 436 -6.54 1.33 4.31
N MET A 437 -5.53 1.63 3.48
CA MET A 437 -5.23 3.01 3.14
C MET A 437 -6.31 3.61 2.24
N MET A 438 -6.71 4.83 2.55
CA MET A 438 -7.67 5.64 1.77
C MET A 438 -7.22 7.08 1.75
N THR A 439 -7.55 7.81 0.67
CA THR A 439 -7.23 9.24 0.54
C THR A 439 -7.83 10.09 1.67
N SER A 440 -8.97 9.67 2.24
CA SER A 440 -9.63 10.38 3.35
C SER A 440 -8.86 10.31 4.67
N ARG A 441 -7.88 9.41 4.79
CA ARG A 441 -7.04 9.29 6.00
C ARG A 441 -5.91 10.32 6.05
N ALA A 442 -5.53 10.88 4.90
CA ALA A 442 -4.49 11.90 4.81
C ALA A 442 -5.09 13.30 4.92
N GLU A 443 -4.53 14.11 5.81
CA GLU A 443 -4.91 15.51 6.07
C GLU A 443 -4.41 16.44 4.95
N TYR A 444 -3.23 16.16 4.39
CA TYR A 444 -2.50 17.04 3.48
C TYR A 444 -2.45 16.49 2.05
N ARG A 445 -3.61 16.06 1.51
CA ARG A 445 -3.68 15.33 0.22
C ARG A 445 -3.06 16.06 -0.96
N LEU A 446 -3.12 17.38 -0.99
CA LEU A 446 -2.55 18.16 -2.08
C LEU A 446 -1.01 18.23 -2.00
N LEU A 447 -0.43 18.09 -0.81
CA LEU A 447 1.01 17.97 -0.63
C LEU A 447 1.49 16.53 -0.90
N LEU A 448 0.67 15.53 -0.55
CA LEU A 448 1.01 14.11 -0.64
C LEU A 448 0.52 13.47 -1.95
N ARG A 449 0.68 14.16 -3.07
CA ARG A 449 0.29 13.61 -4.38
C ARG A 449 1.22 12.47 -4.81
N GLN A 450 0.72 11.58 -5.66
CA GLN A 450 1.56 10.52 -6.24
C GLN A 450 2.61 11.07 -7.22
N ASP A 451 2.28 12.16 -7.93
CA ASP A 451 3.11 12.77 -8.96
C ASP A 451 4.35 13.49 -8.42
N ASN A 452 4.34 13.88 -7.14
CA ASN A 452 5.47 14.56 -6.47
C ASN A 452 6.14 13.71 -5.38
N ALA A 453 5.95 12.41 -5.37
CA ALA A 453 6.52 11.55 -4.35
C ALA A 453 8.06 11.58 -4.35
N ASP A 454 8.68 11.69 -5.52
CA ASP A 454 10.12 11.84 -5.69
C ASP A 454 10.64 13.13 -5.02
N GLN A 455 9.99 14.26 -5.23
CA GLN A 455 10.35 15.55 -4.61
C GLN A 455 10.30 15.50 -3.07
N ARG A 456 9.45 14.66 -2.50
CA ARG A 456 9.30 14.54 -1.04
C ARG A 456 10.24 13.52 -0.41
N LEU A 457 10.61 12.44 -1.11
CA LEU A 457 11.19 11.26 -0.49
C LEU A 457 12.52 10.79 -1.10
N THR A 458 12.88 11.17 -2.33
CA THR A 458 14.10 10.68 -2.98
C THR A 458 15.37 11.18 -2.27
N GLU A 459 15.39 12.40 -1.75
CA GLU A 459 16.48 12.88 -0.91
C GLU A 459 16.65 12.03 0.37
N ILE A 460 15.53 11.61 0.99
CA ILE A 460 15.56 10.74 2.16
C ILE A 460 16.13 9.37 1.78
N GLY A 461 15.66 8.77 0.67
CA GLY A 461 16.18 7.51 0.15
C GLY A 461 17.69 7.57 -0.17
N HIS A 462 18.15 8.69 -0.71
CA HIS A 462 19.58 8.94 -0.98
C HIS A 462 20.40 9.02 0.31
N LYS A 463 19.96 9.77 1.32
CA LYS A 463 20.64 9.87 2.63
C LYS A 463 20.71 8.53 3.35
N ILE A 464 19.73 7.67 3.18
CA ILE A 464 19.72 6.32 3.71
C ILE A 464 20.75 5.44 2.98
N GLY A 465 20.90 5.61 1.65
CA GLY A 465 21.80 4.85 0.80
C GLY A 465 21.08 3.88 -0.15
N LEU A 466 19.76 4.01 -0.34
CA LEU A 466 18.97 3.20 -1.28
C LEU A 466 18.80 3.85 -2.66
N ILE A 467 19.04 5.13 -2.77
CA ILE A 467 18.99 5.90 -4.02
C ILE A 467 20.41 6.29 -4.41
N SER A 468 20.79 6.07 -5.67
CA SER A 468 22.10 6.43 -6.21
C SER A 468 22.26 7.95 -6.39
N ASP A 469 23.53 8.40 -6.48
CA ASP A 469 23.87 9.80 -6.76
C ASP A 469 23.27 10.27 -8.09
N GLU A 470 23.28 9.41 -9.12
CA GLU A 470 22.72 9.71 -10.44
C GLU A 470 21.22 9.96 -10.37
N ARG A 471 20.49 9.08 -9.67
CA ARG A 471 19.04 9.24 -9.51
C ARG A 471 18.69 10.49 -8.70
N TYR A 472 19.47 10.78 -7.66
CA TYR A 472 19.29 12.01 -6.88
C TYR A 472 19.58 13.25 -7.71
N GLN A 473 20.63 13.23 -8.55
CA GLN A 473 20.93 14.33 -9.47
C GLN A 473 19.80 14.56 -10.48
N MET A 474 19.20 13.51 -11.05
CA MET A 474 18.03 13.62 -11.92
C MET A 474 16.87 14.38 -11.26
N LEU A 475 16.63 14.13 -9.96
CA LEU A 475 15.62 14.88 -9.20
C LEU A 475 15.99 16.37 -9.09
N LEU A 476 17.24 16.68 -8.72
CA LEU A 476 17.70 18.07 -8.58
C LEU A 476 17.60 18.84 -9.90
N ASP A 477 17.96 18.22 -11.01
CA ASP A 477 17.85 18.82 -12.35
C ASP A 477 16.37 19.09 -12.71
N LYS A 478 15.48 18.12 -12.43
CA LYS A 478 14.03 18.28 -12.61
C LYS A 478 13.46 19.44 -11.80
N GLU A 479 13.80 19.55 -10.53
CA GLU A 479 13.34 20.63 -9.65
C GLU A 479 13.85 22.00 -10.11
N GLU A 480 15.10 22.06 -10.56
CA GLU A 480 15.69 23.28 -11.10
C GLU A 480 14.99 23.73 -12.37
N ILE A 481 14.67 22.81 -13.29
CA ILE A 481 13.90 23.09 -14.51
C ILE A 481 12.51 23.64 -14.14
N ILE A 482 11.77 22.96 -13.27
CA ILE A 482 10.43 23.40 -12.85
C ILE A 482 10.49 24.79 -12.22
N ARG A 483 11.45 25.06 -11.35
CA ARG A 483 11.62 26.34 -10.68
C ARG A 483 11.92 27.48 -11.67
N LYS A 484 12.87 27.26 -12.60
CA LYS A 484 13.24 28.24 -13.62
C LYS A 484 12.06 28.56 -14.54
N GLU A 485 11.33 27.52 -14.94
CA GLU A 485 10.22 27.68 -15.87
C GLU A 485 9.02 28.40 -15.23
N ILE A 486 8.68 28.08 -13.99
CA ILE A 486 7.64 28.82 -13.24
C ILE A 486 8.05 30.31 -13.14
N HIS A 487 9.31 30.60 -12.77
CA HIS A 487 9.80 31.94 -12.69
C HIS A 487 9.71 32.69 -14.05
N ARG A 488 10.06 32.02 -15.16
CA ARG A 488 9.92 32.55 -16.50
C ARG A 488 8.46 32.91 -16.82
N LEU A 489 7.52 32.01 -16.56
CA LEU A 489 6.09 32.21 -16.81
C LEU A 489 5.49 33.34 -15.98
N GLU A 490 5.95 33.55 -14.76
CA GLU A 490 5.53 34.65 -13.89
C GLU A 490 6.00 36.02 -14.40
N HIS A 491 7.06 36.05 -15.22
CA HIS A 491 7.67 37.30 -15.74
C HIS A 491 7.47 37.48 -17.26
N THR A 492 6.85 36.55 -17.96
CA THR A 492 6.51 36.65 -19.38
C THR A 492 5.10 37.22 -19.54
N ASN A 493 5.02 38.44 -20.05
CA ASN A 493 3.76 39.15 -20.28
C ASN A 493 3.24 38.89 -21.70
N VAL A 494 1.95 38.70 -21.83
CA VAL A 494 1.20 38.71 -23.08
C VAL A 494 0.22 39.88 -23.13
N GLY A 495 0.13 40.50 -24.29
CA GLY A 495 -0.75 41.64 -24.54
C GLY A 495 -2.18 41.21 -24.92
N THR A 496 -2.92 42.22 -25.46
CA THR A 496 -4.31 42.07 -25.93
C THR A 496 -4.40 42.05 -27.45
N SER A 497 -3.39 41.47 -28.13
CA SER A 497 -3.40 41.35 -29.59
C SER A 497 -4.58 40.51 -30.09
N GLN A 498 -4.94 40.63 -31.37
CA GLN A 498 -5.98 39.82 -31.99
C GLN A 498 -5.62 38.34 -31.92
N GLU A 499 -4.36 37.97 -32.15
CA GLU A 499 -3.83 36.62 -32.03
C GLU A 499 -4.14 35.99 -30.66
N ILE A 500 -3.82 36.72 -29.57
CA ILE A 500 -4.10 36.26 -28.19
C ILE A 500 -5.61 36.15 -27.93
N THR A 501 -6.39 37.11 -28.45
CA THR A 501 -7.86 37.07 -28.32
C THR A 501 -8.45 35.87 -29.03
N ASP A 502 -8.01 35.58 -30.25
CA ASP A 502 -8.48 34.42 -31.04
C ASP A 502 -8.07 33.11 -30.39
N PHE A 503 -6.82 33.02 -29.92
CA PHE A 503 -6.32 31.83 -29.19
C PHE A 503 -7.16 31.57 -27.93
N LEU A 504 -7.36 32.56 -27.07
CA LEU A 504 -8.13 32.38 -25.83
C LEU A 504 -9.58 31.99 -26.12
N THR A 505 -10.19 32.60 -27.15
CA THR A 505 -11.55 32.29 -27.58
C THR A 505 -11.65 30.84 -28.09
N ASN A 506 -10.69 30.37 -28.88
CA ASN A 506 -10.62 29.03 -29.38
C ASN A 506 -10.45 27.97 -28.23
N CYS A 507 -9.76 28.35 -27.17
CA CYS A 507 -9.63 27.53 -25.96
C CYS A 507 -10.87 27.63 -25.03
N GLY A 508 -11.91 28.37 -25.40
CA GLY A 508 -13.09 28.59 -24.55
C GLY A 508 -12.82 29.53 -23.35
N SER A 509 -11.72 30.27 -23.38
CA SER A 509 -11.33 31.21 -22.33
C SER A 509 -11.73 32.66 -22.66
N THR A 510 -11.94 33.47 -21.65
CA THR A 510 -12.30 34.87 -21.80
C THR A 510 -11.10 35.68 -22.34
N PRO A 511 -11.28 36.53 -23.39
CA PRO A 511 -10.24 37.43 -23.86
C PRO A 511 -9.69 38.34 -22.78
N LEU A 512 -8.43 38.77 -22.95
CA LEU A 512 -7.79 39.71 -22.03
C LEU A 512 -8.27 41.14 -22.27
N THR A 513 -8.56 41.86 -21.19
CA THR A 513 -8.86 43.29 -21.22
C THR A 513 -7.62 44.18 -20.96
N SER A 514 -6.58 43.59 -20.40
CA SER A 514 -5.27 44.20 -20.13
C SER A 514 -4.18 43.13 -20.22
N GLY A 515 -2.93 43.52 -20.30
CA GLY A 515 -1.80 42.55 -20.28
C GLY A 515 -1.82 41.65 -19.05
N SER A 516 -1.40 40.42 -19.24
CA SER A 516 -1.35 39.38 -18.20
C SER A 516 -0.07 38.57 -18.34
N THR A 517 0.37 37.88 -17.27
CA THR A 517 1.46 36.94 -17.38
C THR A 517 0.99 35.58 -17.88
N LEU A 518 1.89 34.78 -18.45
CA LEU A 518 1.57 33.40 -18.82
C LEU A 518 1.15 32.57 -17.60
N ALA A 519 1.76 32.79 -16.44
CA ALA A 519 1.38 32.13 -15.20
C ALA A 519 -0.08 32.44 -14.78
N GLU A 520 -0.54 33.70 -14.94
CA GLU A 520 -1.93 34.05 -14.67
C GLU A 520 -2.91 33.38 -15.67
N LEU A 521 -2.48 33.16 -16.90
CA LEU A 521 -3.28 32.40 -17.88
C LEU A 521 -3.38 30.94 -17.48
N ILE A 522 -2.30 30.30 -17.02
CA ILE A 522 -2.31 28.90 -16.55
C ILE A 522 -3.28 28.70 -15.36
N LYS A 523 -3.50 29.71 -14.52
CA LYS A 523 -4.46 29.62 -13.41
C LYS A 523 -5.91 29.43 -13.86
N ARG A 524 -6.23 29.70 -15.14
CA ARG A 524 -7.56 29.50 -15.68
C ARG A 524 -7.83 28.00 -15.91
N PRO A 525 -9.04 27.49 -15.58
CA PRO A 525 -9.34 26.05 -15.66
C PRO A 525 -9.14 25.42 -17.03
N GLU A 526 -9.47 26.16 -18.08
CA GLU A 526 -9.43 25.74 -19.48
C GLU A 526 -8.03 25.79 -20.12
N LEU A 527 -7.05 26.40 -19.46
CA LEU A 527 -5.69 26.55 -19.98
C LEU A 527 -4.69 25.70 -19.17
N ASN A 528 -3.62 25.30 -19.79
CA ASN A 528 -2.49 24.63 -19.17
C ASN A 528 -1.19 25.01 -19.89
N TYR A 529 -0.05 24.58 -19.35
CA TYR A 529 1.27 24.88 -19.88
C TYR A 529 1.44 24.45 -21.34
N GLU A 530 0.99 23.26 -21.70
CA GLU A 530 1.09 22.68 -23.04
C GLU A 530 0.28 23.50 -24.06
N LEU A 531 -0.96 23.86 -23.72
CA LEU A 531 -1.85 24.65 -24.59
C LEU A 531 -1.32 26.06 -24.87
N LEU A 532 -0.51 26.63 -23.99
CA LEU A 532 0.02 27.99 -24.18
C LEU A 532 1.17 28.07 -25.20
N GLU A 533 1.68 26.97 -25.72
CA GLU A 533 2.80 26.90 -26.67
C GLU A 533 2.63 27.90 -27.86
N PRO A 534 1.46 28.01 -28.53
CA PRO A 534 1.31 28.91 -29.69
C PRO A 534 1.50 30.40 -29.37
N ILE A 535 1.27 30.79 -28.12
CA ILE A 535 1.38 32.20 -27.69
C ILE A 535 2.60 32.47 -26.80
N ASP A 536 3.35 31.47 -26.46
CA ASP A 536 4.57 31.55 -25.62
C ASP A 536 5.82 31.65 -26.52
N HIS A 537 6.01 32.79 -27.16
CA HIS A 537 7.14 33.02 -28.06
C HIS A 537 8.52 33.02 -27.38
N MET A 538 8.56 33.01 -26.05
CA MET A 538 9.80 32.93 -25.27
C MET A 538 10.16 31.49 -24.87
N ARG A 539 9.34 30.52 -25.22
CA ARG A 539 9.59 29.11 -24.95
C ARG A 539 10.64 28.56 -25.90
N THR A 540 11.77 28.14 -25.37
CA THR A 540 12.91 27.63 -26.14
C THR A 540 13.08 26.14 -26.06
N GLU A 541 12.46 25.49 -25.10
CA GLU A 541 12.64 24.05 -24.79
C GLU A 541 11.29 23.35 -24.67
N SER A 542 11.27 22.07 -25.04
CA SER A 542 10.16 21.17 -24.80
C SER A 542 10.51 20.29 -23.60
N PHE A 543 9.61 20.21 -22.64
CA PHE A 543 9.80 19.42 -21.43
C PHE A 543 8.99 18.12 -21.46
N SER A 544 9.41 17.15 -20.64
CA SER A 544 8.63 15.94 -20.44
C SER A 544 7.25 16.28 -19.84
N ARG A 545 6.26 15.45 -20.13
CA ARG A 545 4.91 15.61 -19.61
C ARG A 545 4.88 15.74 -18.08
N GLU A 546 5.72 14.97 -17.40
CA GLU A 546 5.84 15.01 -15.95
C GLU A 546 6.24 16.40 -15.45
N ILE A 547 7.21 17.03 -16.09
CA ILE A 547 7.63 18.40 -15.77
C ILE A 547 6.51 19.40 -16.05
N MET A 548 5.86 19.30 -17.22
CA MET A 548 4.73 20.18 -17.59
C MET A 548 3.57 20.07 -16.58
N GLU A 549 3.22 18.85 -16.14
CA GLU A 549 2.19 18.64 -15.13
C GLU A 549 2.58 19.27 -13.77
N GLN A 550 3.86 19.19 -13.37
CA GLN A 550 4.33 19.83 -12.14
C GLN A 550 4.25 21.37 -12.23
N ILE A 551 4.59 21.95 -13.37
CA ILE A 551 4.44 23.40 -13.61
C ILE A 551 2.99 23.82 -13.46
N ASP A 552 2.07 23.13 -14.13
CA ASP A 552 0.63 23.39 -14.07
C ASP A 552 0.09 23.32 -12.64
N ILE A 553 0.42 22.24 -11.92
CA ILE A 553 -0.07 22.04 -10.56
C ILE A 553 0.46 23.11 -9.60
N ASN A 554 1.75 23.41 -9.67
CA ASN A 554 2.36 24.40 -8.78
C ASN A 554 1.78 25.80 -9.01
N ILE A 555 1.48 26.19 -10.25
CA ILE A 555 0.87 27.48 -10.55
C ILE A 555 -0.61 27.51 -10.19
N LYS A 556 -1.40 26.50 -10.63
CA LYS A 556 -2.86 26.48 -10.41
C LYS A 556 -3.25 26.34 -8.94
N TYR A 557 -2.49 25.57 -8.19
CA TYR A 557 -2.82 25.25 -6.79
C TYR A 557 -1.94 25.99 -5.78
N GLU A 558 -1.14 26.98 -6.20
CA GLU A 558 -0.20 27.73 -5.37
C GLU A 558 -0.80 28.18 -4.02
N GLY A 559 -1.96 28.83 -4.06
CA GLY A 559 -2.63 29.34 -2.86
C GLY A 559 -3.07 28.24 -1.88
N TYR A 560 -3.52 27.11 -2.41
CA TYR A 560 -3.91 25.94 -1.60
C TYR A 560 -2.70 25.23 -1.01
N ILE A 561 -1.62 25.09 -1.78
CA ILE A 561 -0.35 24.51 -1.34
C ILE A 561 0.23 25.34 -0.21
N LYS A 562 0.34 26.68 -0.36
CA LYS A 562 0.81 27.60 0.69
C LYS A 562 -0.03 27.49 1.99
N ARG A 563 -1.34 27.33 1.87
CA ARG A 563 -2.22 27.14 3.02
C ARG A 563 -1.94 25.82 3.75
N GLN A 564 -1.79 24.72 3.01
CA GLN A 564 -1.46 23.43 3.62
C GLN A 564 -0.07 23.42 4.26
N LEU A 565 0.93 24.07 3.64
CA LEU A 565 2.27 24.20 4.24
C LEU A 565 2.21 24.91 5.60
N LYS A 566 1.42 25.98 5.74
CA LYS A 566 1.21 26.62 7.05
C LYS A 566 0.57 25.69 8.09
N GLN A 567 -0.37 24.84 7.67
CA GLN A 567 -0.96 23.84 8.54
C GLN A 567 0.06 22.78 8.97
N VAL A 568 0.95 22.35 8.05
CA VAL A 568 2.05 21.44 8.35
C VAL A 568 3.04 22.05 9.36
N GLU A 569 3.36 23.32 9.25
CA GLU A 569 4.23 23.99 10.25
C GLU A 569 3.61 23.95 11.65
N GLN A 570 2.30 24.17 11.75
CA GLN A 570 1.58 24.08 13.03
C GLN A 570 1.57 22.64 13.56
N PHE A 571 1.33 21.67 12.68
CA PHE A 571 1.37 20.25 13.00
C PHE A 571 2.75 19.84 13.53
N LYS A 572 3.84 20.20 12.83
CA LYS A 572 5.20 19.89 13.24
C LYS A 572 5.55 20.47 14.62
N LYS A 573 5.05 21.66 14.96
CA LYS A 573 5.21 22.23 16.31
C LYS A 573 4.60 21.35 17.41
N LEU A 574 3.48 20.67 17.14
CA LEU A 574 2.88 19.72 18.08
C LEU A 574 3.62 18.39 18.13
N GLU A 575 4.13 17.91 17.00
CA GLU A 575 4.94 16.68 16.93
C GLU A 575 6.30 16.82 17.62
N THR A 576 6.92 17.99 17.57
CA THR A 576 8.20 18.25 18.27
C THR A 576 8.03 18.38 19.78
N ARG A 577 6.82 18.63 20.29
CA ARG A 577 6.54 18.67 21.72
C ARG A 577 6.45 17.26 22.27
N LYS A 578 7.55 16.77 22.81
CA LYS A 578 7.66 15.41 23.34
C LYS A 578 6.90 15.27 24.67
N ILE A 579 6.34 14.09 24.89
CA ILE A 579 5.80 13.65 26.16
C ILE A 579 6.84 12.77 26.83
N PRO A 580 7.26 13.05 28.09
CA PRO A 580 8.18 12.20 28.81
C PRO A 580 7.68 10.75 28.92
N ALA A 581 8.54 9.77 28.72
CA ALA A 581 8.16 8.37 28.74
C ALA A 581 7.65 7.90 30.13
N ASP A 582 8.11 8.56 31.17
CA ASP A 582 7.78 8.32 32.59
C ASP A 582 6.62 9.16 33.12
N ILE A 583 5.93 9.94 32.27
CA ILE A 583 4.82 10.78 32.69
C ILE A 583 3.73 9.97 33.44
N ASP A 584 3.34 10.47 34.61
CA ASP A 584 2.17 9.96 35.31
C ASP A 584 0.90 10.76 34.92
N TYR A 585 0.08 10.16 34.06
CA TYR A 585 -1.15 10.78 33.60
C TYR A 585 -2.22 10.94 34.70
N ASP A 586 -2.14 10.19 35.82
CA ASP A 586 -3.04 10.39 36.96
C ASP A 586 -2.71 11.66 37.73
N ALA A 587 -1.47 12.08 37.70
CA ALA A 587 -1.00 13.31 38.34
C ALA A 587 -1.33 14.58 37.52
N VAL A 588 -1.78 14.45 36.25
CA VAL A 588 -2.14 15.60 35.41
C VAL A 588 -3.53 16.10 35.76
N PRO A 589 -3.65 17.29 36.40
CA PRO A 589 -4.94 17.79 36.85
C PRO A 589 -5.85 18.12 35.66
N SER A 590 -7.16 17.87 35.82
CA SER A 590 -8.20 18.19 34.83
C SER A 590 -8.19 17.37 33.53
N LEU A 591 -7.42 16.32 33.44
CA LEU A 591 -7.60 15.33 32.38
C LEU A 591 -8.87 14.50 32.64
N ARG A 592 -9.63 14.25 31.59
CA ARG A 592 -10.79 13.34 31.68
C ARG A 592 -10.32 11.89 31.89
N ILE A 593 -11.12 11.13 32.67
CA ILE A 593 -10.81 9.71 32.98
C ILE A 593 -10.55 8.90 31.72
N GLU A 594 -11.39 9.07 30.68
CA GLU A 594 -11.20 8.40 29.39
C GLU A 594 -9.86 8.75 28.74
N ALA A 595 -9.49 10.04 28.76
CA ALA A 595 -8.22 10.51 28.20
C ALA A 595 -7.04 9.92 28.98
N VAL A 596 -7.07 9.87 30.32
CA VAL A 596 -6.05 9.24 31.16
C VAL A 596 -5.89 7.77 30.80
N GLN A 597 -6.99 7.01 30.69
CA GLN A 597 -6.96 5.60 30.32
C GLN A 597 -6.32 5.37 28.94
N LYS A 598 -6.73 6.17 27.95
CA LYS A 598 -6.21 6.08 26.59
C LYS A 598 -4.72 6.49 26.51
N LEU A 599 -4.33 7.57 27.15
CA LEU A 599 -2.94 8.01 27.18
C LEU A 599 -2.00 6.98 27.86
N LYS A 600 -2.46 6.35 28.95
CA LYS A 600 -1.73 5.24 29.59
C LYS A 600 -1.60 4.02 28.68
N GLN A 601 -2.69 3.68 27.96
CA GLN A 601 -2.73 2.55 27.06
C GLN A 601 -1.80 2.73 25.86
N PHE A 602 -1.83 3.92 25.24
CA PHE A 602 -1.12 4.17 23.98
C PHE A 602 0.30 4.70 24.18
N ARG A 603 0.60 5.35 25.31
CA ARG A 603 1.91 5.95 25.62
C ARG A 603 2.46 6.78 24.46
N PRO A 604 1.76 7.83 24.01
CA PRO A 604 2.18 8.66 22.90
C PRO A 604 3.52 9.34 23.20
N LEU A 605 4.37 9.47 22.18
CA LEU A 605 5.70 10.08 22.30
C LEU A 605 5.66 11.60 22.13
N SER A 606 4.56 12.14 21.56
CA SER A 606 4.40 13.58 21.32
C SER A 606 2.97 14.05 21.60
N ILE A 607 2.80 15.36 21.78
CA ILE A 607 1.50 16.00 21.86
C ILE A 607 0.70 15.78 20.56
N GLY A 608 1.36 15.80 19.41
CA GLY A 608 0.72 15.50 18.13
C GLY A 608 0.15 14.08 18.08
N GLN A 609 0.89 13.07 18.52
CA GLN A 609 0.36 11.69 18.64
C GLN A 609 -0.81 11.61 19.63
N ALA A 610 -0.67 12.24 20.81
CA ALA A 610 -1.74 12.27 21.80
C ALA A 610 -3.05 12.85 21.24
N SER A 611 -2.97 13.89 20.40
CA SER A 611 -4.15 14.55 19.80
C SER A 611 -4.92 13.66 18.80
N ARG A 612 -4.30 12.61 18.27
CA ARG A 612 -4.91 11.67 17.32
C ARG A 612 -5.54 10.44 17.98
N ILE A 613 -5.32 10.25 19.26
CA ILE A 613 -5.89 9.12 20.00
C ILE A 613 -7.39 9.34 20.18
N SER A 614 -8.20 8.37 19.74
CA SER A 614 -9.64 8.40 19.96
C SER A 614 -9.95 8.41 21.47
N GLY A 615 -10.79 9.35 21.89
CA GLY A 615 -11.10 9.58 23.31
C GLY A 615 -10.28 10.69 23.96
N VAL A 616 -9.23 11.21 23.30
CA VAL A 616 -8.49 12.41 23.73
C VAL A 616 -9.02 13.63 22.97
N SER A 617 -9.56 14.60 23.69
CA SER A 617 -10.15 15.82 23.10
C SER A 617 -9.13 16.96 22.97
N PRO A 618 -9.43 18.00 22.18
CA PRO A 618 -8.61 19.22 22.16
C PRO A 618 -8.44 19.89 23.53
N ALA A 619 -9.43 19.76 24.42
CA ALA A 619 -9.33 20.26 25.78
C ALA A 619 -8.28 19.49 26.60
N ASP A 620 -8.25 18.15 26.47
CA ASP A 620 -7.23 17.31 27.14
C ASP A 620 -5.82 17.64 26.63
N ILE A 621 -5.68 17.92 25.33
CA ILE A 621 -4.42 18.36 24.74
C ILE A 621 -3.97 19.70 25.31
N SER A 622 -4.89 20.65 25.48
CA SER A 622 -4.57 21.95 26.10
C SER A 622 -4.10 21.77 27.55
N VAL A 623 -4.73 20.88 28.31
CA VAL A 623 -4.31 20.54 29.68
C VAL A 623 -2.89 19.95 29.69
N LEU A 624 -2.59 19.00 28.78
CA LEU A 624 -1.25 18.41 28.68
C LEU A 624 -0.19 19.45 28.30
N LEU A 625 -0.50 20.36 27.38
CA LEU A 625 0.42 21.45 26.99
C LEU A 625 0.77 22.33 28.19
N VAL A 626 -0.24 22.74 28.97
CA VAL A 626 -0.01 23.56 30.18
C VAL A 626 0.79 22.80 31.24
N TYR A 627 0.45 21.52 31.47
CA TYR A 627 1.15 20.68 32.46
C TYR A 627 2.62 20.45 32.14
N LEU A 628 2.93 20.26 30.86
CA LEU A 628 4.31 20.05 30.38
C LEU A 628 5.10 21.36 30.17
N GLY A 629 4.52 22.52 30.47
CA GLY A 629 5.18 23.82 30.38
C GLY A 629 5.42 24.29 28.93
N HIS A 630 4.55 23.90 28.02
CA HIS A 630 4.66 24.23 26.58
C HIS A 630 3.77 25.40 26.21
#